data_bf445366d183ee5413376a74cf4e4ad3
#
_entry.id   bf445366d183ee5413376a74cf4e4ad3
#
_cell.length_a   1.000
_cell.length_b   1.000
_cell.length_c   1.000
_cell.angle_alpha   90.00
_cell.angle_beta   90.00
_cell.angle_gamma   90.00
#
_symmetry.space_group_name_H-M   'P 1'
#
loop_
_entity.id
_entity.type
_entity.pdbx_description
1 polymer ?
#
loop_
_entity_poly.entity_id
_entity_poly.type
_entity_poly.pdbx_seq_one_letter_code
_entity_poly.pdbx_strand_id
1 'polypeptide(L)' 'MRDKKNLRRISEVVTAQTNFNLDRLAALRGYRDRGRIIDELVRDKMLELKRRKRHEHE' A
#
# COMPACT_ATOMS: atom_id res chain seq x y z
N MET A 1 13.78 -5.28 8.06
CA MET A 1 14.12 -5.83 6.74
C MET A 1 13.04 -6.79 6.28
N ARG A 2 12.71 -6.74 5.00
CA ARG A 2 11.64 -7.58 4.47
C ARG A 2 12.12 -9.02 4.31
N ASP A 3 11.25 -9.96 4.65
CA ASP A 3 11.53 -11.38 4.50
C ASP A 3 11.12 -11.81 3.10
N LYS A 4 12.10 -12.27 2.32
CA LYS A 4 11.86 -12.67 0.94
C LYS A 4 10.87 -13.82 0.83
N LYS A 5 10.81 -14.66 1.85
CA LYS A 5 9.90 -15.81 1.82
C LYS A 5 8.45 -15.41 1.84
N ASN A 6 8.15 -14.22 2.37
CA ASN A 6 6.79 -13.73 2.46
C ASN A 6 6.42 -12.77 1.34
N LEU A 7 7.31 -12.62 0.38
CA LEU A 7 7.06 -11.70 -0.72
C LEU A 7 6.39 -12.42 -1.88
N ARG A 8 5.51 -11.73 -2.55
CA ARG A 8 4.84 -12.25 -3.75
C ARG A 8 4.84 -11.17 -4.80
N ARG A 9 4.99 -11.60 -6.04
CA ARG A 9 4.92 -10.66 -7.16
C ARG A 9 3.47 -10.55 -7.61
N ILE A 10 3.01 -9.33 -7.79
CA ILE A 10 1.67 -9.09 -8.33
C ILE A 10 1.80 -8.26 -9.60
N SER A 11 0.80 -8.37 -10.46
CA SER A 11 0.77 -7.62 -11.71
C SER A 11 -0.67 -7.18 -11.93
N GLU A 12 -0.91 -5.90 -11.75
CA GLU A 12 -2.25 -5.35 -11.84
C GLU A 12 -2.27 -4.13 -12.75
N VAL A 13 -3.41 -3.90 -13.38
CA VAL A 13 -3.61 -2.73 -14.22
C VAL A 13 -4.22 -1.63 -13.37
N VAL A 14 -3.59 -0.46 -13.36
CA VAL A 14 -4.08 0.68 -12.61
C VAL A 14 -4.16 1.89 -13.54
N THR A 15 -4.81 2.93 -13.06
CA THR A 15 -4.90 4.15 -13.84
C THR A 15 -3.52 4.81 -13.93
N ALA A 16 -3.33 5.64 -14.95
CA ALA A 16 -2.07 6.35 -15.13
C ALA A 16 -1.78 7.24 -13.91
N GLN A 17 -2.81 7.84 -13.36
CA GLN A 17 -2.64 8.71 -12.21
C GLN A 17 -2.17 7.92 -10.99
N THR A 18 -2.75 6.75 -10.76
CA THR A 18 -2.32 5.90 -9.65
C THR A 18 -0.87 5.49 -9.82
N ASN A 19 -0.50 5.13 -11.04
CA ASN A 19 0.89 4.75 -11.33
C ASN A 19 1.84 5.90 -11.02
N PHE A 20 1.49 7.10 -11.45
CA PHE A 20 2.29 8.29 -11.19
C PHE A 20 2.40 8.56 -9.69
N ASN A 21 1.27 8.47 -9.00
CA ASN A 21 1.22 8.75 -7.58
C ASN A 21 2.00 7.75 -6.75
N LEU A 22 2.02 6.49 -7.18
CA LEU A 22 2.81 5.48 -6.48
C LEU A 22 4.30 5.82 -6.51
N ASP A 23 4.78 6.24 -7.66
CA ASP A 23 6.18 6.65 -7.80
C ASP A 23 6.47 7.85 -6.90
N ARG A 24 5.56 8.79 -6.89
CA ARG A 24 5.72 10.00 -6.10
C ARG A 24 5.72 9.70 -4.60
N LEU A 25 4.78 8.87 -4.16
CA LEU A 25 4.70 8.50 -2.76
C LEU A 25 5.93 7.73 -2.31
N ALA A 26 6.40 6.81 -3.13
CA ALA A 26 7.60 6.06 -2.82
C ALA A 26 8.79 6.98 -2.65
N ALA A 27 8.92 7.96 -3.54
CA ALA A 27 10.01 8.92 -3.48
C ALA A 27 9.93 9.76 -2.22
N LEU A 28 8.71 10.20 -1.85
CA LEU A 28 8.51 11.00 -0.65
C LEU A 28 8.85 10.24 0.61
N ARG A 29 8.64 8.92 0.60
CA ARG A 29 8.96 8.08 1.75
C ARG A 29 10.39 7.55 1.71
N GLY A 30 11.13 7.84 0.64
CA GLY A 30 12.49 7.37 0.52
C GLY A 30 12.60 5.90 0.17
N TYR A 31 11.54 5.31 -0.37
CA TYR A 31 11.56 3.91 -0.77
C TYR A 31 12.15 3.78 -2.18
N ARG A 32 12.91 2.73 -2.39
CA ARG A 32 13.48 2.47 -3.71
C ARG A 32 12.51 1.76 -4.64
N ASP A 33 11.60 0.98 -4.10
CA ASP A 33 10.65 0.25 -4.92
C ASP A 33 9.24 0.59 -4.49
N ARG A 34 8.31 0.41 -5.41
CA ARG A 34 6.91 0.74 -5.17
C ARG A 34 6.20 -0.32 -4.33
N GLY A 35 6.78 -1.50 -4.24
CA GLY A 35 6.17 -2.55 -3.45
C GLY A 35 6.00 -2.15 -1.98
N ARG A 36 6.98 -1.44 -1.45
CA ARG A 36 6.92 -1.00 -0.07
C ARG A 36 5.80 -0.01 0.18
N ILE A 37 5.63 0.94 -0.75
CA ILE A 37 4.57 1.92 -0.58
C ILE A 37 3.21 1.27 -0.75
N ILE A 38 3.11 0.28 -1.64
CA ILE A 38 1.85 -0.44 -1.80
C ILE A 38 1.50 -1.18 -0.52
N ASP A 39 2.47 -1.86 0.10
CA ASP A 39 2.26 -2.54 1.37
C ASP A 39 1.77 -1.57 2.44
N GLU A 40 2.41 -0.41 2.51
CA GLU A 40 2.06 0.59 3.51
C GLU A 40 0.64 1.10 3.31
N LEU A 41 0.29 1.42 2.06
CA LEU A 41 -1.04 1.94 1.74
C LEU A 41 -2.13 0.92 2.04
N VAL A 42 -1.89 -0.33 1.68
CA VAL A 42 -2.88 -1.38 1.92
C VAL A 42 -3.05 -1.59 3.42
N ARG A 43 -1.96 -1.62 4.16
CA ARG A 43 -2.05 -1.79 5.60
C ARG A 43 -2.81 -0.64 6.24
N ASP A 44 -2.52 0.58 5.82
CA ASP A 44 -3.21 1.75 6.36
C ASP A 44 -4.70 1.69 6.07
N LYS A 45 -5.04 1.26 4.85
CA LYS A 45 -6.45 1.16 4.47
C LYS A 45 -7.17 0.09 5.26
N MET A 46 -6.51 -1.03 5.47
CA MET A 46 -7.11 -2.11 6.25
C MET A 46 -7.36 -1.68 7.69
N LEU A 47 -6.42 -0.93 8.27
CA LEU A 47 -6.60 -0.42 9.61
C LEU A 47 -7.75 0.58 9.67
N GLU A 48 -7.86 1.42 8.65
CA GLU A 48 -8.95 2.37 8.57
C GLU A 48 -10.29 1.67 8.52
N LEU A 49 -10.39 0.63 7.71
CA LEU A 49 -11.63 -0.13 7.58
C LEU A 49 -11.99 -0.84 8.88
N LYS A 50 -11.00 -1.32 9.59
CA LYS A 50 -11.24 -1.95 10.89
C LYS A 50 -11.84 -0.95 11.87
N ARG A 51 -11.31 0.26 11.89
CA ARG A 51 -11.82 1.31 12.77
C ARG A 51 -13.25 1.64 12.41
N ARG A 52 -13.55 1.76 11.12
CA ARG A 52 -14.89 2.04 10.66
C ARG A 52 -15.87 0.97 11.09
N LYS A 53 -15.46 -0.28 10.89
CA LYS A 53 -16.30 -1.40 11.22
C LYS A 53 -16.65 -1.39 12.71
N ARG A 54 -15.64 -1.13 13.53
CA ARG A 54 -15.85 -1.07 14.96
C ARG A 54 -16.80 0.06 15.31
N HIS A 55 -16.64 1.19 14.64
CA HIS A 55 -17.46 2.36 14.87
C HIS A 55 -18.91 2.12 14.47
N GLU A 56 -19.09 1.42 13.36
CA GLU A 56 -20.42 1.14 12.86
C GLU A 56 -21.23 0.23 13.75
N HIS A 57 -20.57 -0.59 14.52
CA HIS A 57 -21.25 -1.52 15.40
C HIS A 57 -21.76 -0.87 16.68
N GLU A 58 -21.41 0.34 16.89
CA GLU A 58 -21.92 1.08 18.00
C GLU A 58 -23.23 1.78 17.65
#